data_1c5868f523eaa26934841f42af8de55e
#
_entry.id   1c5868f523eaa26934841f42af8de55e
#
_cell.length_a   1.000
_cell.length_b   1.000
_cell.length_c   1.000
_cell.angle_alpha   90.00
_cell.angle_beta   90.00
_cell.angle_gamma   90.00
#
_symmetry.space_group_name_H-M   'P 1'
#
loop_
_entity.id
_entity.type
_entity.pdbx_description
1 polymer ?
#
loop_
_entity_poly.entity_id
_entity_poly.type
_entity_poly.pdbx_seq_one_letter_code
_entity_poly.pdbx_strand_id
1 'polypeptide(L)'
;MVGLVAFWVLGGFPGHAKKPSAAAVPAEAPQLAPSPATVCRALVARLPDVLGGLSRRPVTAGAEQNAAFGDPAIVLTCGVPQPTVPQDAQLLGLSNVCWFPEEHSGETVWQTIDREVAVRVVVPKAADGSWLVNLSAPIVATVPATAPGTLHC
;
A
#
# COMPACT_ATOMS: atom_id res chain seq x y z
N MET A 1 50.08 -2.15 49.21
CA MET A 1 49.88 -1.90 47.76
C MET A 1 48.59 -2.50 47.39
N VAL A 2 47.60 -1.62 47.19
CA VAL A 2 46.19 -2.02 46.80
C VAL A 2 46.02 -1.73 45.33
N GLY A 3 45.90 -2.79 44.54
CA GLY A 3 45.64 -2.68 43.10
C GLY A 3 44.16 -2.46 42.82
N LEU A 4 43.82 -1.31 42.31
CA LEU A 4 42.48 -0.97 41.81
C LEU A 4 42.28 -1.57 40.41
N VAL A 5 41.47 -2.63 40.32
CA VAL A 5 41.00 -3.16 39.03
C VAL A 5 39.79 -2.35 38.61
N ALA A 6 39.96 -1.46 37.65
CA ALA A 6 38.82 -0.74 37.01
C ALA A 6 38.12 -1.69 36.07
N PHE A 7 36.89 -2.11 36.41
CA PHE A 7 35.99 -2.88 35.56
C PHE A 7 35.30 -1.91 34.61
N TRP A 8 35.75 -1.85 33.35
CA TRP A 8 35.02 -1.17 32.29
C TRP A 8 33.83 -2.04 31.87
N VAL A 9 32.68 -1.73 32.40
CA VAL A 9 31.43 -2.25 31.88
C VAL A 9 31.16 -1.53 30.55
N LEU A 10 31.41 -2.19 29.43
CA LEU A 10 30.95 -1.77 28.11
C LEU A 10 29.45 -1.86 28.09
N GLY A 11 28.81 -0.79 28.53
CA GLY A 11 27.38 -0.60 28.32
C GLY A 11 27.09 -0.51 26.82
N GLY A 12 26.72 -1.64 26.21
CA GLY A 12 26.14 -1.63 24.88
C GLY A 12 24.95 -0.71 24.90
N PHE A 13 24.97 0.38 24.13
CA PHE A 13 23.83 1.24 23.92
C PHE A 13 22.78 0.39 23.23
N PRO A 14 21.56 0.22 23.81
CA PRO A 14 20.47 -0.38 23.05
C PRO A 14 20.23 0.52 21.86
N GLY A 15 20.47 0.00 20.65
CA GLY A 15 20.12 0.68 19.43
C GLY A 15 18.67 1.09 19.52
N HIS A 16 18.38 2.39 19.51
CA HIS A 16 17.03 2.90 19.52
C HIS A 16 16.39 2.47 18.18
N ALA A 17 15.61 1.40 18.22
CA ALA A 17 14.75 1.05 17.09
C ALA A 17 13.90 2.30 16.79
N LYS A 18 14.10 2.91 15.61
CA LYS A 18 13.38 4.12 15.22
C LYS A 18 11.89 3.81 15.23
N LYS A 19 11.15 4.48 16.12
CA LYS A 19 9.70 4.32 16.18
C LYS A 19 9.09 4.69 14.81
N PRO A 20 8.19 3.86 14.24
CA PRO A 20 7.54 4.18 12.97
C PRO A 20 6.89 5.57 13.03
N SER A 21 7.03 6.33 11.94
CA SER A 21 6.46 7.68 11.85
C SER A 21 4.93 7.63 11.88
N ALA A 22 4.30 8.49 12.68
CA ALA A 22 2.86 8.72 12.69
C ALA A 22 2.47 9.96 11.86
N ALA A 23 3.44 10.63 11.22
CA ALA A 23 3.19 11.80 10.38
C ALA A 23 2.30 11.46 9.17
N ALA A 24 1.54 12.47 8.68
CA ALA A 24 0.72 12.30 7.48
C ALA A 24 1.60 11.95 6.27
N VAL A 25 1.12 10.98 5.49
CA VAL A 25 1.81 10.50 4.28
C VAL A 25 1.34 11.33 3.08
N PRO A 26 2.25 11.87 2.25
CA PRO A 26 1.87 12.55 1.02
C PRO A 26 1.01 11.65 0.12
N ALA A 27 -0.13 12.15 -0.32
CA ALA A 27 -1.03 11.47 -1.23
C ALA A 27 -1.66 12.46 -2.20
N GLU A 28 -1.90 12.01 -3.42
CA GLU A 28 -2.65 12.75 -4.43
C GLU A 28 -4.14 12.43 -4.29
N ALA A 29 -4.99 13.41 -4.56
CA ALA A 29 -6.44 13.25 -4.55
C ALA A 29 -7.02 13.66 -5.90
N PRO A 30 -6.96 12.79 -6.93
CA PRO A 30 -7.58 13.09 -8.21
C PRO A 30 -9.09 13.32 -8.03
N GLN A 31 -9.63 14.25 -8.82
CA GLN A 31 -11.06 14.53 -8.81
C GLN A 31 -11.83 13.32 -9.36
N LEU A 32 -12.86 12.90 -8.64
CA LEU A 32 -13.69 11.76 -9.00
C LEU A 32 -15.10 12.20 -9.35
N ALA A 33 -15.69 11.54 -10.37
CA ALA A 33 -17.11 11.60 -10.60
C ALA A 33 -17.88 10.98 -9.40
N PRO A 34 -19.17 11.29 -9.19
CA PRO A 34 -19.92 10.83 -8.01
C PRO A 34 -19.93 9.32 -7.78
N SER A 35 -20.04 8.52 -8.85
CA SER A 35 -20.07 7.05 -8.73
C SER A 35 -18.71 6.47 -8.29
N PRO A 36 -17.58 6.75 -8.95
CA PRO A 36 -16.26 6.36 -8.44
C PRO A 36 -15.97 6.87 -7.01
N ALA A 37 -16.37 8.09 -6.68
CA ALA A 37 -16.19 8.64 -5.36
C ALA A 37 -16.92 7.83 -4.28
N THR A 38 -18.11 7.33 -4.57
CA THR A 38 -18.87 6.47 -3.66
C THR A 38 -18.17 5.12 -3.47
N VAL A 39 -17.69 4.52 -4.56
CA VAL A 39 -16.93 3.25 -4.53
C VAL A 39 -15.65 3.41 -3.70
N CYS A 40 -14.89 4.47 -3.93
CA CYS A 40 -13.64 4.71 -3.21
C CYS A 40 -13.87 4.93 -1.71
N ARG A 41 -14.90 5.67 -1.32
CA ARG A 41 -15.30 5.82 0.09
C ARG A 41 -15.62 4.48 0.74
N ALA A 42 -16.36 3.63 0.05
CA ALA A 42 -16.71 2.30 0.54
C ALA A 42 -15.46 1.42 0.71
N LEU A 43 -14.51 1.48 -0.25
CA LEU A 43 -13.25 0.77 -0.17
C LEU A 43 -12.44 1.22 1.04
N VAL A 44 -12.19 2.52 1.17
CA VAL A 44 -11.35 3.07 2.26
C VAL A 44 -11.94 2.78 3.64
N ALA A 45 -13.27 2.79 3.76
CA ALA A 45 -13.98 2.43 5.00
C ALA A 45 -13.84 0.95 5.37
N ARG A 46 -13.58 0.08 4.40
CA ARG A 46 -13.37 -1.37 4.61
C ARG A 46 -11.92 -1.76 4.85
N LEU A 47 -10.97 -0.87 4.61
CA LEU A 47 -9.57 -1.16 4.85
C LEU A 47 -9.29 -1.34 6.34
N PRO A 48 -8.41 -2.28 6.71
CA PRO A 48 -8.06 -2.52 8.11
C PRO A 48 -7.24 -1.35 8.69
N ASP A 49 -7.21 -1.26 10.02
CA ASP A 49 -6.31 -0.33 10.73
C ASP A 49 -4.86 -0.81 10.74
N VAL A 50 -4.66 -2.10 10.51
CA VAL A 50 -3.34 -2.73 10.42
C VAL A 50 -3.29 -3.63 9.20
N LEU A 51 -2.36 -3.35 8.30
CA LEU A 51 -2.14 -4.09 7.06
C LEU A 51 -0.84 -4.90 7.17
N GLY A 52 -0.93 -6.23 7.34
CA GLY A 52 0.26 -7.08 7.44
C GLY A 52 1.26 -6.63 8.54
N GLY A 53 0.75 -6.19 9.69
CA GLY A 53 1.57 -5.65 10.79
C GLY A 53 1.90 -4.16 10.67
N LEU A 54 1.52 -3.49 9.58
CA LEU A 54 1.76 -2.08 9.35
C LEU A 54 0.55 -1.26 9.79
N SER A 55 0.73 -0.35 10.74
CA SER A 55 -0.33 0.54 11.23
C SER A 55 -0.75 1.56 10.17
N ARG A 56 -2.05 1.83 10.12
CA ARG A 56 -2.62 2.88 9.26
C ARG A 56 -2.10 4.25 9.69
N ARG A 57 -1.85 5.10 8.70
CA ARG A 57 -1.35 6.46 8.89
C ARG A 57 -2.29 7.47 8.23
N PRO A 58 -2.38 8.71 8.74
CA PRO A 58 -3.11 9.76 8.06
C PRO A 58 -2.46 10.08 6.70
N VAL A 59 -3.25 10.59 5.76
CA VAL A 59 -2.79 11.06 4.45
C VAL A 59 -2.98 12.58 4.36
N THR A 60 -2.18 13.24 3.51
CA THR A 60 -2.22 14.70 3.37
C THR A 60 -3.42 15.20 2.57
N ALA A 61 -4.01 14.34 1.72
CA ALA A 61 -5.16 14.69 0.87
C ALA A 61 -6.03 13.47 0.60
N GLY A 62 -7.31 13.68 0.33
CA GLY A 62 -8.25 12.66 -0.13
C GLY A 62 -8.37 11.47 0.81
N ALA A 63 -8.58 11.68 2.10
CA ALA A 63 -8.73 10.60 3.08
C ALA A 63 -9.90 9.65 2.76
N GLU A 64 -10.83 10.07 1.91
CA GLU A 64 -11.95 9.27 1.42
C GLU A 64 -11.63 8.37 0.23
N GLN A 65 -10.46 8.54 -0.39
CA GLN A 65 -10.00 7.74 -1.53
C GLN A 65 -8.57 7.22 -1.38
N ASN A 66 -7.86 7.64 -0.34
CA ASN A 66 -6.48 7.27 -0.06
C ASN A 66 -6.34 6.59 1.31
N ALA A 67 -5.39 5.68 1.41
CA ALA A 67 -4.96 5.10 2.67
C ALA A 67 -3.45 4.85 2.65
N ALA A 68 -2.81 4.96 3.80
CA ALA A 68 -1.37 4.71 3.95
C ALA A 68 -1.09 3.83 5.16
N PHE A 69 -0.06 2.98 5.06
CA PHE A 69 0.31 2.02 6.11
C PHE A 69 1.83 1.93 6.26
N GLY A 70 2.31 1.96 7.48
CA GLY A 70 3.72 1.71 7.79
C GLY A 70 4.69 2.86 7.50
N ASP A 71 5.98 2.58 7.71
CA ASP A 71 7.08 3.51 7.46
C ASP A 71 8.34 2.71 7.04
N PRO A 72 8.80 2.79 5.79
CA PRO A 72 8.22 3.53 4.65
C PRO A 72 6.79 3.12 4.32
N ALA A 73 5.98 4.09 3.86
CA ALA A 73 4.55 3.86 3.72
C ALA A 73 4.18 3.10 2.44
N ILE A 74 3.28 2.12 2.57
CA ILE A 74 2.46 1.61 1.46
C ILE A 74 1.30 2.59 1.29
N VAL A 75 1.08 3.07 0.07
CA VAL A 75 0.03 4.07 -0.23
C VAL A 75 -0.95 3.51 -1.24
N LEU A 76 -2.22 3.41 -0.84
CA LEU A 76 -3.33 3.06 -1.72
C LEU A 76 -4.03 4.33 -2.19
N THR A 77 -4.29 4.43 -3.49
CA THR A 77 -5.12 5.47 -4.11
C THR A 77 -6.21 4.82 -4.96
N CYS A 78 -7.45 5.12 -4.66
CA CYS A 78 -8.61 4.67 -5.43
C CYS A 78 -9.05 5.75 -6.42
N GLY A 79 -9.51 5.34 -7.61
CA GLY A 79 -10.00 6.26 -8.63
C GLY A 79 -8.91 6.86 -9.51
N VAL A 80 -7.79 6.17 -9.62
CA VAL A 80 -6.76 6.53 -10.60
C VAL A 80 -7.20 6.17 -12.03
N PRO A 81 -6.63 6.79 -13.07
CA PRO A 81 -6.87 6.36 -14.45
C PRO A 81 -6.53 4.87 -14.64
N GLN A 82 -7.30 4.19 -15.48
CA GLN A 82 -7.00 2.80 -15.86
C GLN A 82 -5.60 2.74 -16.49
N PRO A 83 -4.75 1.77 -16.10
CA PRO A 83 -3.41 1.66 -16.64
C PRO A 83 -3.44 1.21 -18.11
N THR A 84 -2.46 1.68 -18.88
CA THR A 84 -2.19 1.11 -20.22
C THR A 84 -1.28 -0.10 -20.03
N VAL A 85 -1.81 -1.30 -20.28
CA VAL A 85 -1.11 -2.56 -20.03
C VAL A 85 -0.62 -3.15 -21.34
N PRO A 86 0.68 -3.40 -21.51
CA PRO A 86 1.22 -4.12 -22.67
C PRO A 86 0.63 -5.54 -22.77
N GLN A 87 0.47 -6.06 -23.99
CA GLN A 87 -0.09 -7.39 -24.22
C GLN A 87 0.77 -8.53 -23.64
N ASP A 88 2.06 -8.30 -23.51
CA ASP A 88 3.05 -9.22 -22.94
C ASP A 88 3.36 -8.94 -21.46
N ALA A 89 2.59 -8.07 -20.81
CA ALA A 89 2.81 -7.72 -19.40
C ALA A 89 2.65 -8.94 -18.49
N GLN A 90 3.52 -9.01 -17.49
CA GLN A 90 3.39 -9.99 -16.41
C GLN A 90 2.30 -9.52 -15.43
N LEU A 91 1.22 -10.26 -15.36
CA LEU A 91 0.11 -9.97 -14.46
C LEU A 91 0.10 -10.93 -13.28
N LEU A 92 -0.43 -10.48 -12.15
CA LEU A 92 -0.58 -11.29 -10.96
C LEU A 92 -2.06 -11.39 -10.57
N GLY A 93 -2.64 -12.57 -10.74
CA GLY A 93 -3.96 -12.90 -10.20
C GLY A 93 -3.84 -13.32 -8.74
N LEU A 94 -4.41 -12.56 -7.83
CA LEU A 94 -4.36 -12.86 -6.40
C LEU A 94 -5.71 -12.55 -5.75
N SER A 95 -6.30 -13.57 -5.10
CA SER A 95 -7.55 -13.44 -4.34
C SER A 95 -8.66 -12.72 -5.13
N ASN A 96 -8.85 -13.11 -6.39
CA ASN A 96 -9.84 -12.56 -7.34
C ASN A 96 -9.62 -11.10 -7.72
N VAL A 97 -8.40 -10.60 -7.63
CA VAL A 97 -7.98 -9.30 -8.16
C VAL A 97 -6.83 -9.53 -9.13
N CYS A 98 -6.91 -8.90 -10.30
CA CYS A 98 -5.86 -8.92 -11.30
C CYS A 98 -4.99 -7.67 -11.17
N TRP A 99 -3.73 -7.86 -10.86
CA TRP A 99 -2.76 -6.81 -10.59
C TRP A 99 -1.74 -6.68 -11.73
N PHE A 100 -1.48 -5.46 -12.13
CA PHE A 100 -0.40 -5.08 -13.03
C PHE A 100 0.71 -4.37 -12.24
N PRO A 101 1.90 -5.00 -12.08
CA PRO A 101 3.03 -4.37 -11.42
C PRO A 101 3.90 -3.57 -12.40
N GLU A 102 4.34 -2.40 -11.96
CA GLU A 102 5.36 -1.60 -12.62
C GLU A 102 6.51 -1.35 -11.66
N GLU A 103 7.69 -1.88 -12.00
CA GLU A 103 8.89 -1.75 -11.19
C GLU A 103 9.57 -0.40 -11.39
N HIS A 104 9.84 0.31 -10.29
CA HIS A 104 10.62 1.53 -10.22
C HIS A 104 11.83 1.36 -9.31
N SER A 105 12.76 2.33 -9.30
CA SER A 105 14.05 2.17 -8.59
C SER A 105 13.93 2.04 -7.06
N GLY A 106 12.88 2.50 -6.44
CA GLY A 106 12.69 2.45 -4.97
C GLY A 106 11.39 1.81 -4.53
N GLU A 107 10.52 1.50 -5.49
CA GLU A 107 9.16 1.06 -5.22
C GLU A 107 8.61 0.23 -6.36
N THR A 108 7.54 -0.49 -6.10
CA THR A 108 6.71 -1.13 -7.12
C THR A 108 5.32 -0.50 -7.07
N VAL A 109 4.82 -0.10 -8.22
CA VAL A 109 3.46 0.40 -8.39
C VAL A 109 2.56 -0.74 -8.87
N TRP A 110 1.55 -1.06 -8.08
CA TRP A 110 0.57 -2.09 -8.40
C TRP A 110 -0.76 -1.43 -8.78
N GLN A 111 -1.35 -1.80 -9.91
CA GLN A 111 -2.67 -1.32 -10.31
C GLN A 111 -3.61 -2.48 -10.63
N THR A 112 -4.88 -2.33 -10.25
CA THR A 112 -5.91 -3.29 -10.67
C THR A 112 -6.29 -3.03 -12.12
N ILE A 113 -6.53 -4.10 -12.90
CA ILE A 113 -6.96 -4.01 -14.30
C ILE A 113 -8.33 -4.64 -14.56
N ASP A 114 -8.91 -5.27 -13.57
CA ASP A 114 -10.18 -6.00 -13.62
C ASP A 114 -11.24 -5.36 -12.72
N ARG A 115 -11.14 -4.04 -12.49
CA ARG A 115 -12.06 -3.27 -11.66
C ARG A 115 -12.62 -2.06 -12.42
N GLU A 116 -13.90 -1.74 -12.20
CA GLU A 116 -14.54 -0.56 -12.81
C GLU A 116 -13.87 0.74 -12.37
N VAL A 117 -13.41 0.78 -11.13
CA VAL A 117 -12.64 1.89 -10.56
C VAL A 117 -11.24 1.36 -10.25
N ALA A 118 -10.23 1.90 -10.95
CA ALA A 118 -8.86 1.43 -10.76
C ALA A 118 -8.32 1.81 -9.38
N VAL A 119 -7.62 0.87 -8.76
CA VAL A 119 -6.92 1.04 -7.49
C VAL A 119 -5.44 0.92 -7.73
N ARG A 120 -4.67 1.90 -7.29
CA ARG A 120 -3.20 1.91 -7.34
C ARG A 120 -2.64 1.75 -5.93
N VAL A 121 -1.63 0.92 -5.80
CA VAL A 121 -0.88 0.75 -4.55
C VAL A 121 0.60 0.91 -4.82
N VAL A 122 1.21 1.90 -4.19
CA VAL A 122 2.66 2.15 -4.25
C VAL A 122 3.31 1.46 -3.06
N VAL A 123 4.26 0.59 -3.34
CA VAL A 123 4.89 -0.27 -2.33
C VAL A 123 6.39 -0.04 -2.32
N PRO A 124 6.97 0.47 -1.23
CA PRO A 124 8.41 0.54 -1.08
C PRO A 124 9.05 -0.85 -1.18
N LYS A 125 10.22 -0.96 -1.80
CA LYS A 125 10.94 -2.24 -1.93
C LYS A 125 11.33 -2.89 -0.60
N ALA A 126 11.33 -2.11 0.48
CA ALA A 126 11.57 -2.62 1.82
C ALA A 126 10.35 -3.35 2.44
N ALA A 127 9.15 -3.23 1.85
CA ALA A 127 7.95 -3.91 2.31
C ALA A 127 7.86 -5.32 1.72
N ASP A 128 7.39 -6.29 2.52
CA ASP A 128 7.08 -7.62 2.00
C ASP A 128 5.75 -7.65 1.23
N GLY A 129 5.50 -8.73 0.48
CA GLY A 129 4.33 -8.86 -0.38
C GLY A 129 3.05 -9.35 0.32
N SER A 130 3.07 -9.58 1.63
CA SER A 130 1.93 -10.15 2.36
C SER A 130 0.70 -9.24 2.42
N TRP A 131 0.92 -7.94 2.33
CA TRP A 131 -0.11 -6.89 2.32
C TRP A 131 -1.10 -7.00 1.15
N LEU A 132 -0.66 -7.54 0.00
CA LEU A 132 -1.49 -7.63 -1.22
C LEU A 132 -2.75 -8.50 -1.00
N VAL A 133 -2.59 -9.61 -0.28
CA VAL A 133 -3.71 -10.49 0.09
C VAL A 133 -4.73 -9.72 0.94
N ASN A 134 -4.24 -8.96 1.91
CA ASN A 134 -5.09 -8.22 2.84
C ASN A 134 -5.84 -7.05 2.16
N LEU A 135 -5.30 -6.50 1.07
CA LEU A 135 -5.99 -5.48 0.26
C LEU A 135 -7.00 -6.08 -0.73
N SER A 136 -6.78 -7.29 -1.21
CA SER A 136 -7.65 -7.91 -2.21
C SER A 136 -9.08 -8.12 -1.70
N ALA A 137 -9.25 -8.56 -0.46
CA ALA A 137 -10.58 -8.82 0.10
C ALA A 137 -11.47 -7.55 0.19
N PRO A 138 -11.01 -6.39 0.73
CA PRO A 138 -11.79 -5.16 0.69
C PRO A 138 -12.07 -4.66 -0.73
N ILE A 139 -11.12 -4.81 -1.67
CA ILE A 139 -11.31 -4.43 -3.08
C ILE A 139 -12.43 -5.26 -3.71
N VAL A 140 -12.39 -6.59 -3.56
CA VAL A 140 -13.45 -7.49 -4.07
C VAL A 140 -14.82 -7.14 -3.49
N ALA A 141 -14.86 -6.77 -2.21
CA ALA A 141 -16.12 -6.48 -1.52
C ALA A 141 -16.76 -5.14 -1.91
N THR A 142 -15.98 -4.19 -2.45
CA THR A 142 -16.46 -2.81 -2.64
C THR A 142 -16.32 -2.27 -4.05
N VAL A 143 -15.34 -2.77 -4.82
CA VAL A 143 -15.07 -2.29 -6.18
C VAL A 143 -15.60 -3.30 -7.19
N PRO A 144 -16.61 -2.96 -8.00
CA PRO A 144 -17.17 -3.86 -8.99
C PRO A 144 -16.12 -4.38 -9.97
N ALA A 145 -16.20 -5.67 -10.29
CA ALA A 145 -15.33 -6.28 -11.27
C ALA A 145 -15.72 -5.88 -12.70
N THR A 146 -14.73 -5.78 -13.57
CA THR A 146 -14.89 -5.64 -15.01
C THR A 146 -13.93 -6.58 -15.73
N ALA A 147 -14.28 -6.95 -16.97
CA ALA A 147 -13.39 -7.80 -17.76
C ALA A 147 -12.13 -7.01 -18.17
N PRO A 148 -10.92 -7.59 -18.02
CA PRO A 148 -9.67 -6.93 -18.40
C PRO A 148 -9.41 -6.95 -19.92
N GLY A 149 -10.43 -7.12 -20.75
CA GLY A 149 -10.34 -7.21 -22.20
C GLY A 149 -9.68 -8.51 -22.66
N THR A 150 -8.59 -8.39 -23.44
CA THR A 150 -7.80 -9.53 -23.95
C THR A 150 -6.71 -9.98 -22.98
N LEU A 151 -6.56 -9.31 -21.84
CA LEU A 151 -5.54 -9.64 -20.83
C LEU A 151 -6.01 -10.79 -19.94
N HIS A 152 -5.08 -11.62 -19.50
CA HIS A 152 -5.34 -12.77 -18.65
C HIS A 152 -4.49 -12.70 -17.39
N CYS A 153 -5.12 -12.91 -16.26
CA CYS A 153 -4.44 -13.11 -14.98
C CYS A 153 -4.14 -14.59 -14.70
#